data_11dde294275bc90f0102b138feac31b0
#
_entry.id   11dde294275bc90f0102b138feac31b0
#
_cell.length_a   1.000
_cell.length_b   1.000
_cell.length_c   1.000
_cell.angle_alpha   90.00
_cell.angle_beta   90.00
_cell.angle_gamma   90.00
#
_symmetry.space_group_name_H-M   'P 1'
#
loop_
_entity.id
_entity.type
_entity.pdbx_description
1 polymer ?
#
loop_
_entity_poly.entity_id
_entity_poly.type
_entity_poly.pdbx_seq_one_letter_code
_entity_poly.pdbx_strand_id
1 'polypeptide(L)'
;MSTTVTSPSNGLRVGELAEAVGVKADTVRYYERAGLLPAPARTSSGYRTYDASAVDRMRFIQGAQRLGLRLADIQQLLAIRDTGSCPCEPAEHLLLRRLAELDAEMARLAALRAEMVAMIGGLPTAQCPPPTPGTWCAPTGEEVNPDD
;
A
#
# COMPACT_ATOMS: atom_id res chain seq x y z
N MET A 1 -35.84 -26.79 30.22
CA MET A 1 -34.48 -27.38 30.17
C MET A 1 -33.76 -26.75 29.00
N SER A 2 -33.00 -25.70 29.32
CA SER A 2 -32.24 -24.95 28.29
C SER A 2 -30.88 -25.62 28.13
N THR A 3 -30.66 -26.27 27.00
CA THR A 3 -29.38 -26.85 26.66
C THR A 3 -28.51 -25.72 26.08
N THR A 4 -27.64 -25.19 26.89
CA THR A 4 -26.60 -24.27 26.46
C THR A 4 -25.60 -25.07 25.62
N VAL A 5 -25.73 -24.99 24.31
CA VAL A 5 -24.70 -25.52 23.41
C VAL A 5 -23.53 -24.55 23.46
N THR A 6 -22.57 -24.87 24.31
CA THR A 6 -21.25 -24.27 24.25
C THR A 6 -20.55 -24.83 23.02
N SER A 7 -20.63 -24.10 21.90
CA SER A 7 -19.75 -24.36 20.77
C SER A 7 -18.30 -24.19 21.25
N PRO A 8 -17.40 -25.16 21.06
CA PRO A 8 -15.99 -24.93 21.30
C PRO A 8 -15.55 -23.88 20.26
N SER A 9 -15.23 -22.69 20.75
CA SER A 9 -14.59 -21.66 19.93
C SER A 9 -13.21 -22.18 19.57
N ASN A 10 -13.14 -22.96 18.48
CA ASN A 10 -11.89 -23.42 17.91
C ASN A 10 -11.28 -22.20 17.21
N GLY A 11 -10.56 -21.39 17.98
CA GLY A 11 -9.86 -20.22 17.46
C GLY A 11 -8.82 -20.64 16.44
N LEU A 12 -8.66 -19.85 15.38
CA LEU A 12 -7.66 -20.07 14.33
C LEU A 12 -6.25 -19.89 14.90
N ARG A 13 -5.35 -20.78 14.57
CA ARG A 13 -3.91 -20.57 14.81
C ARG A 13 -3.36 -19.52 13.84
N VAL A 14 -2.20 -18.95 14.15
CA VAL A 14 -1.57 -17.91 13.31
C VAL A 14 -1.38 -18.37 11.85
N GLY A 15 -1.00 -19.66 11.64
CA GLY A 15 -0.86 -20.22 10.30
C GLY A 15 -2.18 -20.33 9.55
N GLU A 16 -3.24 -20.78 10.23
CA GLU A 16 -4.58 -20.90 9.66
C GLU A 16 -5.18 -19.53 9.30
N LEU A 17 -4.99 -18.52 10.16
CA LEU A 17 -5.38 -17.14 9.87
C LEU A 17 -4.60 -16.60 8.67
N ALA A 18 -3.29 -16.82 8.61
CA ALA A 18 -2.44 -16.39 7.52
C ALA A 18 -2.87 -17.01 6.19
N GLU A 19 -3.15 -18.31 6.17
CA GLU A 19 -3.65 -19.04 5.01
C GLU A 19 -5.02 -18.52 4.55
N ALA A 20 -5.94 -18.30 5.48
CA ALA A 20 -7.29 -17.80 5.19
C ALA A 20 -7.32 -16.43 4.49
N VAL A 21 -6.28 -15.61 4.67
CA VAL A 21 -6.16 -14.28 4.07
C VAL A 21 -5.01 -14.17 3.05
N GLY A 22 -4.30 -15.27 2.78
CA GLY A 22 -3.26 -15.33 1.75
C GLY A 22 -1.98 -14.56 2.09
N VAL A 23 -1.58 -14.53 3.37
CA VAL A 23 -0.34 -13.89 3.82
C VAL A 23 0.57 -14.86 4.57
N LYS A 24 1.79 -14.42 4.89
CA LYS A 24 2.69 -15.17 5.77
C LYS A 24 2.33 -14.97 7.25
N ALA A 25 2.60 -15.96 8.09
CA ALA A 25 2.39 -15.87 9.54
C ALA A 25 3.11 -14.65 10.16
N ASP A 26 4.28 -14.27 9.64
CA ASP A 26 5.02 -13.10 10.11
C ASP A 26 4.28 -11.78 9.82
N THR A 27 3.50 -11.71 8.74
CA THR A 27 2.63 -10.57 8.44
C THR A 27 1.53 -10.43 9.50
N VAL A 28 0.92 -11.53 9.92
CA VAL A 28 -0.08 -11.54 11.01
C VAL A 28 0.55 -11.03 12.31
N ARG A 29 1.75 -11.53 12.66
CA ARG A 29 2.49 -11.09 13.85
C ARG A 29 2.90 -9.61 13.77
N TYR A 30 3.24 -9.13 12.56
CA TYR A 30 3.54 -7.73 12.34
C TYR A 30 2.31 -6.85 12.62
N TYR A 31 1.13 -7.21 12.12
CA TYR A 31 -0.10 -6.45 12.37
C TYR A 31 -0.53 -6.49 13.84
N GLU A 32 -0.28 -7.59 14.54
CA GLU A 32 -0.47 -7.69 15.99
C GLU A 32 0.44 -6.69 16.73
N ARG A 33 1.75 -6.68 16.42
CA ARG A 33 2.69 -5.73 17.02
C ARG A 33 2.40 -4.27 16.66
N ALA A 34 1.92 -4.02 15.44
CA ALA A 34 1.53 -2.69 14.98
C ALA A 34 0.18 -2.21 15.54
N GLY A 35 -0.49 -3.00 16.37
CA GLY A 35 -1.78 -2.63 16.96
C GLY A 35 -2.96 -2.66 15.98
N LEU A 36 -2.80 -3.25 14.81
CA LEU A 36 -3.86 -3.41 13.82
C LEU A 36 -4.75 -4.61 14.13
N LEU A 37 -4.20 -5.65 14.74
CA LEU A 37 -4.92 -6.79 15.28
C LEU A 37 -4.92 -6.73 16.81
N PRO A 38 -6.05 -7.04 17.48
CA PRO A 38 -6.07 -7.20 18.91
C PRO A 38 -5.14 -8.34 19.34
N ALA A 39 -4.65 -8.27 20.57
CA ALA A 39 -3.85 -9.35 21.13
C ALA A 39 -4.67 -10.66 21.11
N PRO A 40 -4.12 -11.74 20.54
CA PRO A 40 -4.83 -13.01 20.47
C PRO A 40 -5.03 -13.62 21.85
N ALA A 41 -6.12 -14.35 22.02
CA ALA A 41 -6.28 -15.22 23.16
C ALA A 41 -5.20 -16.32 23.13
N ARG A 42 -4.91 -16.91 24.29
CA ARG A 42 -4.00 -18.05 24.38
C ARG A 42 -4.76 -19.27 24.86
N THR A 43 -4.44 -20.41 24.26
CA THR A 43 -4.90 -21.72 24.76
C THR A 43 -4.27 -22.03 26.11
N SER A 44 -4.79 -23.03 26.82
CA SER A 44 -4.17 -23.59 28.01
C SER A 44 -2.72 -24.07 27.78
N SER A 45 -2.40 -24.43 26.53
CA SER A 45 -1.05 -24.81 26.08
C SER A 45 -0.18 -23.60 25.66
N GLY A 46 -0.66 -22.37 25.81
CA GLY A 46 0.08 -21.14 25.52
C GLY A 46 0.08 -20.71 24.04
N TYR A 47 -0.59 -21.43 23.15
CA TYR A 47 -0.67 -21.07 21.72
C TYR A 47 -1.62 -19.89 21.48
N ARG A 48 -1.25 -19.00 20.53
CA ARG A 48 -2.09 -17.89 20.06
C ARG A 48 -3.30 -18.44 19.31
N THR A 49 -4.48 -17.94 19.62
CA THR A 49 -5.73 -18.21 18.88
C THR A 49 -6.44 -16.92 18.54
N TYR A 50 -6.92 -16.86 17.30
CA TYR A 50 -7.67 -15.73 16.74
C TYR A 50 -9.10 -16.18 16.47
N ASP A 51 -10.06 -15.33 16.72
CA ASP A 51 -11.45 -15.60 16.36
C ASP A 51 -11.74 -15.34 14.88
N ALA A 52 -12.93 -15.67 14.41
CA ALA A 52 -13.32 -15.47 13.02
C ALA A 52 -13.30 -13.99 12.60
N SER A 53 -13.49 -13.06 13.55
CA SER A 53 -13.46 -11.61 13.26
C SER A 53 -12.07 -11.12 12.85
N ALA A 54 -11.02 -11.84 13.22
CA ALA A 54 -9.65 -11.55 12.79
C ALA A 54 -9.48 -11.70 11.28
N VAL A 55 -10.18 -12.64 10.65
CA VAL A 55 -10.16 -12.81 9.18
C VAL A 55 -10.73 -11.58 8.49
N ASP A 56 -11.89 -11.10 8.93
CA ASP A 56 -12.54 -9.92 8.35
C ASP A 56 -11.71 -8.67 8.59
N ARG A 57 -11.11 -8.54 9.77
CA ARG A 57 -10.22 -7.45 10.12
C ARG A 57 -8.97 -7.44 9.23
N MET A 58 -8.36 -8.59 9.00
CA MET A 58 -7.21 -8.73 8.08
C MET A 58 -7.57 -8.37 6.66
N ARG A 59 -8.73 -8.81 6.16
CA ARG A 59 -9.22 -8.46 4.82
C ARG A 59 -9.45 -6.96 4.67
N PHE A 60 -9.99 -6.32 5.69
CA PHE A 60 -10.16 -4.86 5.73
C PHE A 60 -8.80 -4.14 5.64
N ILE A 61 -7.82 -4.57 6.44
CA ILE A 61 -6.46 -4.00 6.43
C ILE A 61 -5.83 -4.13 5.03
N GLN A 62 -5.90 -5.32 4.44
CA GLN A 62 -5.38 -5.58 3.09
C GLN A 62 -6.08 -4.72 2.02
N GLY A 63 -7.41 -4.58 2.11
CA GLY A 63 -8.18 -3.73 1.19
C GLY A 63 -7.75 -2.26 1.27
N ALA A 64 -7.63 -1.74 2.48
CA ALA A 64 -7.20 -0.36 2.72
C ALA A 64 -5.75 -0.11 2.25
N GLN A 65 -4.84 -1.05 2.47
CA GLN A 65 -3.47 -0.96 1.98
C GLN A 65 -3.37 -0.97 0.45
N ARG A 66 -4.20 -1.78 -0.23
CA ARG A 66 -4.26 -1.76 -1.71
C ARG A 66 -4.69 -0.40 -2.27
N LEU A 67 -5.51 0.33 -1.54
CA LEU A 67 -5.89 1.70 -1.88
C LEU A 67 -4.81 2.73 -1.51
N GLY A 68 -3.72 2.29 -0.89
CA GLY A 68 -2.60 3.13 -0.50
C GLY A 68 -2.84 3.95 0.77
N LEU A 69 -3.79 3.53 1.62
CA LEU A 69 -3.96 4.13 2.94
C LEU A 69 -2.77 3.77 3.84
N ARG A 70 -2.34 4.71 4.66
CA ARG A 70 -1.25 4.51 5.61
C ARG A 70 -1.71 3.67 6.80
N LEU A 71 -0.81 2.93 7.41
CA LEU A 71 -1.14 2.10 8.58
C LEU A 71 -1.78 2.91 9.72
N ALA A 72 -1.34 4.15 9.95
CA ALA A 72 -1.94 5.03 10.94
C ALA A 72 -3.40 5.37 10.63
N ASP A 73 -3.73 5.61 9.35
CA ASP A 73 -5.09 5.86 8.90
C ASP A 73 -5.97 4.61 9.09
N ILE A 74 -5.44 3.45 8.80
CA ILE A 74 -6.12 2.16 8.99
C ILE A 74 -6.37 1.89 10.47
N GLN A 75 -5.40 2.15 11.34
CA GLN A 75 -5.58 2.06 12.80
C GLN A 75 -6.73 2.94 13.29
N GLN A 76 -6.80 4.17 12.79
CA GLN A 76 -7.84 5.13 13.14
C GLN A 76 -9.24 4.62 12.75
N LEU A 77 -9.38 4.09 11.53
CA LEU A 77 -10.63 3.50 11.05
C LEU A 77 -11.05 2.27 11.87
N LEU A 78 -10.08 1.42 12.20
CA LEU A 78 -10.31 0.24 13.02
C LEU A 78 -10.72 0.61 14.45
N ALA A 79 -10.09 1.63 15.04
CA ALA A 79 -10.45 2.12 16.37
C ALA A 79 -11.91 2.62 16.42
N ILE A 80 -12.36 3.35 15.40
CA ILE A 80 -13.76 3.81 15.29
C ILE A 80 -14.70 2.60 15.14
N ARG A 81 -14.35 1.64 14.28
CA ARG A 81 -15.12 0.40 14.11
C ARG A 81 -15.25 -0.40 15.41
N ASP A 82 -14.18 -0.46 16.20
CA ASP A 82 -14.15 -1.18 17.47
C ASP A 82 -15.10 -0.56 18.53
N THR A 83 -15.48 0.71 18.38
CA THR A 83 -16.53 1.34 19.20
C THR A 83 -17.97 0.98 18.77
N GLY A 84 -18.14 0.24 17.68
CA GLY A 84 -19.43 -0.05 17.07
C GLY A 84 -19.97 1.08 16.18
N SER A 85 -19.20 2.15 15.99
CA SER A 85 -19.56 3.25 15.11
C SER A 85 -19.15 2.99 13.65
N CYS A 86 -19.89 3.58 12.68
CA CYS A 86 -19.52 3.49 11.28
C CYS A 86 -18.34 4.44 10.99
N PRO A 87 -17.21 3.94 10.44
CA PRO A 87 -16.08 4.79 10.05
C PRO A 87 -16.29 5.45 8.68
N CYS A 88 -17.53 5.58 8.19
CA CYS A 88 -17.80 5.97 6.81
C CYS A 88 -17.28 7.37 6.48
N GLU A 89 -17.58 8.38 7.31
CA GLU A 89 -17.12 9.75 7.11
C GLU A 89 -15.58 9.90 7.17
N PRO A 90 -14.89 9.39 8.21
CA PRO A 90 -13.44 9.39 8.22
C PRO A 90 -12.82 8.64 7.03
N ALA A 91 -13.41 7.52 6.61
CA ALA A 91 -12.94 6.75 5.46
C ALA A 91 -13.06 7.55 4.16
N GLU A 92 -14.17 8.26 3.96
CA GLU A 92 -14.38 9.14 2.81
C GLU A 92 -13.30 10.22 2.73
N HIS A 93 -13.01 10.92 3.84
CA HIS A 93 -11.97 11.94 3.87
C HIS A 93 -10.59 11.37 3.55
N LEU A 94 -10.26 10.19 4.06
CA LEU A 94 -8.99 9.52 3.76
C LEU A 94 -8.88 9.15 2.29
N LEU A 95 -9.96 8.65 1.69
CA LEU A 95 -10.00 8.28 0.27
C LEU A 95 -9.92 9.51 -0.63
N LEU A 96 -10.61 10.60 -0.31
CA LEU A 96 -10.51 11.86 -1.06
C LEU A 96 -9.11 12.44 -1.02
N ARG A 97 -8.45 12.42 0.15
CA ARG A 97 -7.05 12.81 0.26
C ARG A 97 -6.15 11.93 -0.61
N ARG A 98 -6.37 10.63 -0.61
CA ARG A 98 -5.59 9.70 -1.43
C ARG A 98 -5.80 9.91 -2.92
N LEU A 99 -7.03 10.22 -3.34
CA LEU A 99 -7.32 10.57 -4.74
C LEU A 99 -6.54 11.83 -5.16
N ALA A 100 -6.54 12.88 -4.34
CA ALA A 100 -5.79 14.10 -4.63
C ALA A 100 -4.27 13.84 -4.75
N GLU A 101 -3.71 12.97 -3.88
CA GLU A 101 -2.30 12.55 -3.98
C GLU A 101 -2.02 11.82 -5.31
N LEU A 102 -2.93 10.93 -5.74
CA LEU A 102 -2.80 10.21 -7.01
C LEU A 102 -2.90 11.15 -8.21
N ASP A 103 -3.84 12.09 -8.21
CA ASP A 103 -4.00 13.08 -9.29
C ASP A 103 -2.73 13.92 -9.44
N ALA A 104 -2.14 14.36 -8.33
CA ALA A 104 -0.88 15.09 -8.33
C ALA A 104 0.29 14.25 -8.90
N GLU A 105 0.38 12.98 -8.52
CA GLU A 105 1.40 12.07 -9.04
C GLU A 105 1.21 11.78 -10.54
N MET A 106 -0.03 11.59 -10.98
CA MET A 106 -0.34 11.41 -12.41
C MET A 106 0.07 12.65 -13.23
N ALA A 107 -0.20 13.85 -12.73
CA ALA A 107 0.21 15.10 -13.37
C ALA A 107 1.74 15.20 -13.47
N ARG A 108 2.45 14.87 -12.38
CA ARG A 108 3.91 14.83 -12.35
C ARG A 108 4.49 13.84 -13.37
N LEU A 109 3.94 12.63 -13.43
CA LEU A 109 4.37 11.61 -14.38
C LEU A 109 4.06 12.00 -15.84
N ALA A 110 2.92 12.66 -16.08
CA ALA A 110 2.58 13.17 -17.41
C ALA A 110 3.58 14.25 -17.89
N ALA A 111 3.97 15.17 -17.00
CA ALA A 111 4.98 16.17 -17.29
C ALA A 111 6.34 15.52 -17.62
N LEU A 112 6.80 14.59 -16.80
CA LEU A 112 8.05 13.87 -17.02
C LEU A 112 8.04 13.08 -18.35
N ARG A 113 6.91 12.46 -18.68
CA ARG A 113 6.72 11.79 -19.96
C ARG A 113 6.84 12.76 -21.13
N ALA A 114 6.27 13.95 -21.03
CA ALA A 114 6.36 14.97 -22.06
C ALA A 114 7.82 15.44 -22.26
N GLU A 115 8.56 15.65 -21.20
CA GLU A 115 9.99 15.98 -21.24
C GLU A 115 10.81 14.89 -21.95
N MET A 116 10.55 13.61 -21.63
CA MET A 116 11.22 12.48 -22.29
C MET A 116 10.91 12.43 -23.79
N VAL A 117 9.64 12.66 -24.18
CA VAL A 117 9.24 12.68 -25.60
C VAL A 117 9.93 13.82 -26.34
N ALA A 118 9.99 15.02 -25.73
CA ALA A 118 10.69 16.15 -26.30
C ALA A 118 12.20 15.86 -26.48
N MET A 119 12.82 15.26 -25.47
CA MET A 119 14.24 14.85 -25.54
C MET A 119 14.49 13.84 -26.66
N ILE A 120 13.64 12.81 -26.79
CA ILE A 120 13.74 11.81 -27.89
C ILE A 120 13.65 12.51 -29.25
N GLY A 121 12.72 13.46 -29.42
CA GLY A 121 12.57 14.23 -30.66
C GLY A 121 13.78 15.10 -31.01
N GLY A 122 14.55 15.50 -30.02
CA GLY A 122 15.79 16.29 -30.18
C GLY A 122 17.07 15.46 -30.35
N LEU A 123 17.00 14.13 -30.22
CA LEU A 123 18.20 13.28 -30.39
C LEU A 123 18.63 13.20 -31.85
N PRO A 124 19.91 13.46 -32.19
CA PRO A 124 20.43 13.40 -33.54
C PRO A 124 20.72 11.94 -33.99
N THR A 125 19.67 11.10 -34.05
CA THR A 125 19.82 9.65 -34.28
C THR A 125 20.43 9.28 -35.61
N ALA A 126 20.32 10.15 -36.63
CA ALA A 126 20.86 9.90 -37.98
C ALA A 126 22.24 10.53 -38.23
N GLN A 127 22.70 11.46 -37.40
CA GLN A 127 23.91 12.26 -37.61
C GLN A 127 24.80 12.37 -36.39
N CYS A 128 24.66 11.46 -35.44
CA CYS A 128 25.49 11.47 -34.24
C CYS A 128 26.95 11.19 -34.64
N PRO A 129 27.89 12.10 -34.36
CA PRO A 129 29.30 11.83 -34.61
C PRO A 129 29.74 10.67 -33.67
N PRO A 130 30.81 9.94 -34.06
CA PRO A 130 31.31 8.85 -33.25
C PRO A 130 31.62 9.37 -31.82
N PRO A 131 31.12 8.71 -30.76
CA PRO A 131 31.26 9.21 -29.41
C PRO A 131 32.72 9.21 -28.98
N THR A 132 33.18 10.34 -28.46
CA THR A 132 34.46 10.43 -27.76
C THR A 132 34.23 10.04 -26.28
N PRO A 133 35.05 9.18 -25.67
CA PRO A 133 34.87 8.81 -24.27
C PRO A 133 34.76 10.04 -23.37
N GLY A 134 33.71 10.10 -22.55
CA GLY A 134 33.45 11.19 -21.59
C GLY A 134 32.71 12.40 -22.16
N THR A 135 32.28 12.39 -23.42
CA THR A 135 31.48 13.47 -24.03
C THR A 135 30.04 13.00 -24.32
N TRP A 136 29.09 13.88 -24.13
CA TRP A 136 27.70 13.68 -24.50
C TRP A 136 27.43 14.35 -25.85
N CYS A 137 26.54 13.76 -26.67
CA CYS A 137 26.09 14.42 -27.89
C CYS A 137 25.34 15.70 -27.53
N ALA A 138 25.72 16.82 -28.13
CA ALA A 138 24.95 18.07 -27.97
C ALA A 138 23.58 17.90 -28.64
N PRO A 139 22.48 18.41 -28.04
CA PRO A 139 21.20 18.46 -28.70
C PRO A 139 21.35 19.30 -29.98
N THR A 140 20.82 18.76 -31.09
CA THR A 140 20.81 19.49 -32.37
C THR A 140 19.90 20.72 -32.24
N GLY A 141 20.44 21.91 -32.18
CA GLY A 141 19.65 23.15 -32.14
C GLY A 141 20.36 24.38 -31.63
N GLU A 142 21.57 24.30 -31.07
CA GLU A 142 22.38 25.47 -30.81
C GLU A 142 23.52 25.51 -31.84
N GLU A 143 23.30 26.30 -32.87
CA GLU A 143 24.43 26.87 -33.64
C GLU A 143 25.23 27.70 -32.65
N VAL A 144 26.32 27.13 -32.18
CA VAL A 144 27.36 27.92 -31.49
C VAL A 144 27.91 28.87 -32.54
N ASN A 145 27.53 30.11 -32.46
CA ASN A 145 28.08 31.19 -33.28
C ASN A 145 29.59 31.27 -32.94
N PRO A 146 30.48 31.08 -33.92
CA PRO A 146 31.93 31.05 -33.67
C PRO A 146 32.57 32.41 -33.42
N ASP A 147 31.78 33.47 -33.21
CA ASP A 147 32.24 34.84 -32.97
C ASP A 147 31.65 35.40 -31.65
N ASP A 148 32.13 34.87 -30.49
CA ASP A 148 32.08 35.62 -29.24
C ASP A 148 33.31 35.30 -28.39
#